data_57b554c25c17203a037200ca118bd86a
#
_entry.id   57b554c25c17203a037200ca118bd86a
#
_cell.length_a   1.000
_cell.length_b   1.000
_cell.length_c   1.000
_cell.angle_alpha   90.00
_cell.angle_beta   90.00
_cell.angle_gamma   90.00
#
_symmetry.space_group_name_H-M   'P 1'
#
loop_
_entity.id
_entity.type
_entity.pdbx_description
1 polymer ?
#
loop_
_entity_poly.entity_id
_entity_poly.type
_entity_poly.pdbx_seq_one_letter_code
_entity_poly.pdbx_strand_id
1 'polypeptide(L)'
;MARFAAMVASSLAAGPALAQNMNTEEAQRFVTGKLFSFRCVDGSGGSGRIYADGSVIGKIQSNGSEPERPVWLPPGTLRVQGNLVCASLKGLSFEPCFNLTRTAERSFRGSVNGMDLIAYCDFTSPSVAGVGRRAH
;
A
#
# COMPACT_ATOMS: atom_id res chain seq x y z
N MET A 1 -1.10 -16.50 58.54
CA MET A 1 -0.05 -16.00 57.66
C MET A 1 -0.66 -15.63 56.33
N ALA A 2 -0.64 -14.37 56.04
CA ALA A 2 -1.18 -13.91 54.78
C ALA A 2 -0.14 -14.11 53.66
N ARG A 3 -0.54 -14.73 52.61
CA ARG A 3 0.27 -14.83 51.42
C ARG A 3 -0.31 -13.92 50.38
N PHE A 4 0.47 -12.95 50.03
CA PHE A 4 0.11 -12.06 48.92
C PHE A 4 0.67 -12.65 47.65
N ALA A 5 -0.20 -13.16 46.81
CA ALA A 5 0.15 -13.43 45.45
C ALA A 5 0.18 -12.09 44.75
N ALA A 6 1.36 -11.63 44.39
CA ALA A 6 1.48 -10.48 43.53
C ALA A 6 0.97 -10.90 42.16
N MET A 7 -0.25 -10.52 41.83
CA MET A 7 -0.73 -10.61 40.47
C MET A 7 -0.01 -9.52 39.67
N VAL A 8 1.00 -9.91 38.97
CA VAL A 8 1.57 -9.06 37.93
C VAL A 8 0.53 -9.05 36.82
N ALA A 9 -0.27 -8.03 36.80
CA ALA A 9 -1.08 -7.76 35.66
C ALA A 9 -0.14 -7.36 34.52
N SER A 10 0.17 -8.30 33.65
CA SER A 10 0.81 -7.99 32.40
C SER A 10 -0.22 -7.24 31.56
N SER A 11 -0.23 -5.94 31.69
CA SER A 11 -0.94 -5.15 30.73
C SER A 11 -0.18 -5.26 29.42
N LEU A 12 -0.64 -6.14 28.54
CA LEU A 12 -0.29 -6.07 27.15
C LEU A 12 -0.91 -4.78 26.64
N ALA A 13 -0.14 -3.72 26.71
CA ALA A 13 -0.49 -2.52 26.00
C ALA A 13 -0.44 -2.87 24.53
N ALA A 14 -1.63 -3.04 23.91
CA ALA A 14 -1.73 -2.99 22.50
C ALA A 14 -1.33 -1.57 22.11
N GLY A 15 -0.06 -1.36 21.83
CA GLY A 15 0.42 -0.11 21.30
C GLY A 15 -0.26 0.18 19.95
N PRO A 16 -0.24 1.44 19.49
CA PRO A 16 -0.70 1.76 18.14
C PRO A 16 0.00 0.83 17.16
N ALA A 17 -0.74 0.38 16.16
CA ALA A 17 -0.20 -0.49 15.13
C ALA A 17 1.02 0.20 14.52
N LEU A 18 2.21 -0.32 14.81
CA LEU A 18 3.43 0.20 14.24
C LEU A 18 3.46 -0.14 12.76
N ALA A 19 3.98 0.78 11.96
CA ALA A 19 4.23 0.55 10.56
C ALA A 19 5.12 -0.69 10.40
N GLN A 20 4.69 -1.65 9.60
CA GLN A 20 5.41 -2.89 9.40
C GLN A 20 5.58 -3.15 7.91
N ASN A 21 6.76 -3.59 7.54
CA ASN A 21 7.00 -4.09 6.20
C ASN A 21 6.19 -5.37 6.01
N MET A 22 5.45 -5.42 4.92
CA MET A 22 4.68 -6.60 4.57
C MET A 22 5.57 -7.61 3.88
N ASN A 23 5.41 -8.90 4.22
CA ASN A 23 6.04 -9.95 3.45
C ASN A 23 5.28 -10.16 2.14
N THR A 24 5.82 -11.02 1.28
CA THR A 24 5.27 -11.29 -0.05
C THR A 24 3.79 -11.66 -0.03
N GLU A 25 3.40 -12.59 0.81
CA GLU A 25 2.02 -13.08 0.84
C GLU A 25 1.06 -12.03 1.39
N GLU A 26 1.48 -11.33 2.44
CA GLU A 26 0.68 -10.27 3.03
C GLU A 26 0.46 -9.13 2.04
N ALA A 27 1.53 -8.74 1.32
CA ALA A 27 1.44 -7.69 0.33
C ALA A 27 0.47 -8.06 -0.79
N GLN A 28 0.57 -9.28 -1.32
CA GLN A 28 -0.34 -9.74 -2.36
C GLN A 28 -1.80 -9.71 -1.91
N ARG A 29 -2.08 -10.23 -0.72
CA ARG A 29 -3.45 -10.22 -0.20
C ARG A 29 -3.97 -8.84 0.12
N PHE A 30 -3.09 -7.99 0.60
CA PHE A 30 -3.46 -6.63 1.02
C PHE A 30 -3.77 -5.72 -0.18
N VAL A 31 -2.97 -5.82 -1.24
CA VAL A 31 -3.07 -4.88 -2.36
C VAL A 31 -3.94 -5.40 -3.52
N THR A 32 -4.10 -6.71 -3.65
CA THR A 32 -4.77 -7.29 -4.82
C THR A 32 -6.28 -7.14 -4.78
N GLY A 33 -6.86 -6.73 -5.89
CA GLY A 33 -8.30 -6.67 -6.09
C GLY A 33 -9.01 -5.49 -5.44
N LYS A 34 -8.31 -4.66 -4.70
CA LYS A 34 -8.89 -3.52 -4.01
C LYS A 34 -8.61 -2.23 -4.76
N LEU A 35 -9.54 -1.29 -4.65
CA LEU A 35 -9.34 0.06 -5.15
C LEU A 35 -8.57 0.85 -4.11
N PHE A 36 -7.47 1.46 -4.53
CA PHE A 36 -6.67 2.35 -3.69
C PHE A 36 -6.63 3.75 -4.29
N SER A 37 -6.73 4.74 -3.42
CA SER A 37 -6.34 6.10 -3.74
C SER A 37 -4.94 6.32 -3.23
N PHE A 38 -4.13 7.06 -3.97
CA PHE A 38 -2.75 7.29 -3.56
C PHE A 38 -2.34 8.73 -3.77
N ARG A 39 -1.35 9.11 -2.99
CA ARG A 39 -0.69 10.41 -3.09
C ARG A 39 0.78 10.24 -2.81
N CYS A 40 1.59 10.80 -3.68
CA CYS A 40 3.04 10.68 -3.61
C CYS A 40 3.69 11.96 -3.12
N VAL A 41 4.91 11.84 -2.63
CA VAL A 41 5.67 12.95 -2.07
C VAL A 41 5.96 14.04 -3.10
N ASP A 42 5.98 13.70 -4.39
CA ASP A 42 6.21 14.64 -5.49
C ASP A 42 4.96 15.42 -5.90
N GLY A 43 3.83 15.19 -5.24
CA GLY A 43 2.56 15.83 -5.56
C GLY A 43 1.69 15.06 -6.55
N SER A 44 2.19 13.97 -7.11
CA SER A 44 1.36 13.11 -7.96
C SER A 44 0.36 12.33 -7.10
N GLY A 45 -0.69 11.88 -7.72
CA GLY A 45 -1.72 11.10 -7.04
C GLY A 45 -2.61 10.38 -8.04
N GLY A 46 -3.62 9.71 -7.52
CA GLY A 46 -4.55 9.00 -8.36
C GLY A 46 -5.29 7.92 -7.61
N SER A 47 -5.82 7.00 -8.37
CA SER A 47 -6.49 5.81 -7.84
C SER A 47 -6.31 4.66 -8.81
N GLY A 48 -6.40 3.45 -8.30
CA GLY A 48 -6.27 2.30 -9.16
C GLY A 48 -6.48 1.00 -8.42
N ARG A 49 -6.59 -0.04 -9.22
CA ARG A 49 -6.77 -1.40 -8.73
C ARG A 49 -5.69 -2.28 -9.32
N ILE A 50 -5.06 -3.05 -8.46
CA ILE A 50 -4.03 -4.02 -8.84
C ILE A 50 -4.68 -5.39 -8.88
N TYR A 51 -4.51 -6.11 -9.97
CA TYR A 51 -5.06 -7.45 -10.16
C TYR A 51 -4.00 -8.52 -9.87
N ALA A 52 -4.47 -9.73 -9.62
CA ALA A 52 -3.60 -10.85 -9.26
C ALA A 52 -2.56 -11.18 -10.34
N ASP A 53 -2.86 -10.89 -11.59
CA ASP A 53 -1.95 -11.11 -12.70
C ASP A 53 -0.88 -10.01 -12.86
N GLY A 54 -0.87 -9.03 -11.96
CA GLY A 54 0.08 -7.93 -12.00
C GLY A 54 -0.34 -6.78 -12.90
N SER A 55 -1.54 -6.83 -13.47
CA SER A 55 -2.09 -5.71 -14.22
C SER A 55 -2.62 -4.63 -13.29
N VAL A 56 -2.69 -3.41 -13.80
CA VAL A 56 -3.21 -2.26 -13.05
C VAL A 56 -4.16 -1.47 -13.94
N ILE A 57 -5.30 -1.10 -13.39
CA ILE A 57 -6.23 -0.17 -14.04
C ILE A 57 -6.50 0.98 -13.09
N GLY A 58 -6.34 2.20 -13.56
CA GLY A 58 -6.55 3.35 -12.70
C GLY A 58 -6.45 4.67 -13.43
N LYS A 59 -6.24 5.70 -12.64
CA LYS A 59 -6.07 7.07 -13.09
C LYS A 59 -4.90 7.68 -12.35
N ILE A 60 -4.15 8.52 -13.03
CA ILE A 60 -3.03 9.23 -12.43
C ILE A 60 -3.12 10.73 -12.74
N GLN A 61 -2.73 11.52 -11.77
CA GLN A 61 -2.61 12.96 -11.86
C GLN A 61 -1.18 13.33 -11.49
N SER A 62 -0.46 13.96 -12.41
CA SER A 62 0.97 14.27 -12.20
C SER A 62 1.20 15.32 -11.13
N ASN A 63 0.23 16.23 -10.96
CA ASN A 63 0.21 17.20 -9.86
C ASN A 63 -1.21 17.70 -9.68
N GLY A 64 -1.46 18.46 -8.62
CA GLY A 64 -2.81 18.89 -8.26
C GLY A 64 -3.53 19.78 -9.29
N SER A 65 -2.82 20.34 -10.25
CA SER A 65 -3.40 21.21 -11.26
C SER A 65 -3.59 20.53 -12.62
N GLU A 66 -3.07 19.34 -12.80
CA GLU A 66 -3.18 18.58 -14.04
C GLU A 66 -4.44 17.71 -14.05
N PRO A 67 -5.05 17.48 -15.22
CA PRO A 67 -6.17 16.54 -15.28
C PRO A 67 -5.71 15.10 -15.04
N GLU A 68 -6.61 14.28 -14.51
CA GLU A 68 -6.37 12.86 -14.36
C GLU A 68 -6.30 12.18 -15.72
N ARG A 69 -5.39 11.22 -15.85
CA ARG A 69 -5.23 10.42 -17.06
C ARG A 69 -5.48 8.96 -16.75
N PRO A 70 -6.21 8.24 -17.60
CA PRO A 70 -6.38 6.82 -17.42
C PRO A 70 -5.04 6.10 -17.60
N VAL A 71 -4.82 5.08 -16.77
CA VAL A 71 -3.62 4.25 -16.81
C VAL A 71 -4.04 2.80 -16.88
N TRP A 72 -3.45 2.08 -17.80
CA TRP A 72 -3.57 0.64 -17.88
C TRP A 72 -2.18 0.04 -18.02
N LEU A 73 -1.85 -0.85 -17.10
CA LEU A 73 -0.60 -1.59 -17.13
C LEU A 73 -0.92 -3.07 -17.36
N PRO A 74 -0.25 -3.71 -18.32
CA PRO A 74 -0.60 -5.08 -18.72
C PRO A 74 -0.26 -6.10 -17.64
N PRO A 75 -0.78 -7.33 -17.75
CA PRO A 75 -0.40 -8.42 -16.87
C PRO A 75 1.12 -8.58 -16.80
N GLY A 76 1.65 -8.92 -15.63
CA GLY A 76 3.07 -9.09 -15.42
C GLY A 76 3.84 -7.79 -15.18
N THR A 77 3.17 -6.65 -15.20
CA THR A 77 3.83 -5.36 -14.91
C THR A 77 4.34 -5.31 -13.48
N LEU A 78 3.50 -5.69 -12.53
CA LEU A 78 3.90 -5.77 -11.12
C LEU A 78 4.23 -7.21 -10.77
N ARG A 79 5.39 -7.41 -10.17
CA ARG A 79 5.86 -8.72 -9.74
C ARG A 79 6.43 -8.64 -8.34
N VAL A 80 6.16 -9.66 -7.55
CA VAL A 80 6.71 -9.75 -6.21
C VAL A 80 8.04 -10.50 -6.27
N GLN A 81 9.09 -9.90 -5.72
CA GLN A 81 10.42 -10.50 -5.64
C GLN A 81 10.92 -10.41 -4.21
N GLY A 82 10.91 -11.53 -3.49
CA GLY A 82 11.21 -11.53 -2.06
C GLY A 82 10.22 -10.67 -1.30
N ASN A 83 10.70 -9.64 -0.61
CA ASN A 83 9.87 -8.70 0.14
C ASN A 83 9.56 -7.41 -0.64
N LEU A 84 9.87 -7.38 -1.91
CA LEU A 84 9.71 -6.19 -2.75
C LEU A 84 8.66 -6.43 -3.81
N VAL A 85 8.00 -5.36 -4.21
CA VAL A 85 7.15 -5.33 -5.41
C VAL A 85 7.90 -4.56 -6.48
N CYS A 86 8.14 -5.19 -7.60
CA CYS A 86 8.91 -4.60 -8.69
C CYS A 86 8.01 -4.33 -9.89
N ALA A 87 8.29 -3.26 -10.60
CA ALA A 87 7.51 -2.84 -11.75
C ALA A 87 8.34 -2.90 -13.03
N SER A 88 7.88 -3.70 -13.99
CA SER A 88 8.46 -3.78 -15.32
C SER A 88 7.73 -2.81 -16.23
N LEU A 89 8.30 -1.65 -16.47
CA LEU A 89 7.67 -0.58 -17.23
C LEU A 89 8.34 -0.39 -18.58
N LYS A 90 7.53 -0.23 -19.62
CA LYS A 90 8.05 0.07 -20.95
C LYS A 90 8.81 1.39 -20.97
N GLY A 91 9.96 1.40 -21.59
CA GLY A 91 10.78 2.60 -21.71
C GLY A 91 11.80 2.76 -20.58
N LEU A 92 11.72 1.94 -19.53
CA LEU A 92 12.75 1.92 -18.49
C LEU A 92 13.73 0.79 -18.74
N SER A 93 15.02 1.10 -18.63
CA SER A 93 16.07 0.12 -18.76
C SER A 93 16.32 -0.66 -17.47
N PHE A 94 15.64 -0.30 -16.39
CA PHE A 94 15.74 -0.95 -15.09
C PHE A 94 14.34 -1.24 -14.56
N GLU A 95 14.27 -2.11 -13.58
CA GLU A 95 13.02 -2.49 -12.95
C GLU A 95 13.00 -1.92 -11.53
N PRO A 96 12.25 -0.83 -11.28
CA PRO A 96 12.17 -0.28 -9.94
C PRO A 96 11.46 -1.23 -8.99
N CYS A 97 11.97 -1.34 -7.78
CA CYS A 97 11.40 -2.17 -6.74
C CYS A 97 11.02 -1.32 -5.52
N PHE A 98 9.92 -1.68 -4.89
CA PHE A 98 9.32 -0.91 -3.81
C PHE A 98 9.13 -1.77 -2.58
N ASN A 99 9.38 -1.18 -1.42
CA ASN A 99 8.99 -1.74 -0.14
C ASN A 99 7.53 -1.35 0.12
N LEU A 100 6.74 -2.29 0.61
CA LEU A 100 5.38 -2.01 1.04
C LEU A 100 5.33 -2.09 2.56
N THR A 101 4.94 -0.99 3.19
CA THR A 101 4.84 -0.87 4.64
C THR A 101 3.39 -0.59 5.00
N ARG A 102 2.80 -1.46 5.79
CA ARG A 102 1.45 -1.25 6.27
C ARG A 102 1.43 -0.11 7.28
N THR A 103 0.62 0.90 7.03
CA THR A 103 0.53 2.09 7.88
C THR A 103 -0.76 2.15 8.69
N ALA A 104 -1.79 1.48 8.22
CA ALA A 104 -3.07 1.37 8.91
C ALA A 104 -3.81 0.15 8.38
N GLU A 105 -5.00 -0.10 8.89
CA GLU A 105 -5.78 -1.28 8.50
C GLU A 105 -6.04 -1.38 7.01
N ARG A 106 -6.25 -0.24 6.34
CA ARG A 106 -6.51 -0.17 4.90
C ARG A 106 -5.53 0.74 4.16
N SER A 107 -4.38 0.94 4.74
CA SER A 107 -3.39 1.86 4.18
C SER A 107 -2.01 1.24 4.18
N PHE A 108 -1.24 1.56 3.16
CA PHE A 108 0.16 1.18 3.11
C PHE A 108 0.97 2.28 2.42
N ARG A 109 2.26 2.25 2.65
CA ARG A 109 3.21 3.11 1.97
C ARG A 109 4.07 2.27 1.04
N GLY A 110 4.14 2.66 -0.21
CA GLY A 110 5.08 2.10 -1.15
C GLY A 110 6.25 3.06 -1.32
N SER A 111 7.46 2.61 -1.03
CA SER A 111 8.66 3.44 -1.14
C SER A 111 9.69 2.77 -2.03
N VAL A 112 10.45 3.57 -2.76
CA VAL A 112 11.54 3.06 -3.58
C VAL A 112 12.62 2.49 -2.68
N ASN A 113 13.03 1.26 -2.95
CA ASN A 113 14.02 0.56 -2.13
C ASN A 113 15.32 1.36 -2.04
N GLY A 114 15.73 1.66 -0.82
CA GLY A 114 16.90 2.50 -0.55
C GLY A 114 16.61 3.99 -0.50
N MET A 115 15.38 4.42 -0.79
CA MET A 115 14.99 5.83 -0.83
C MET A 115 13.70 6.09 -0.05
N ASP A 116 13.50 5.36 1.04
CA ASP A 116 12.23 5.30 1.76
C ASP A 116 11.74 6.65 2.32
N LEU A 117 12.65 7.58 2.57
CA LEU A 117 12.29 8.88 3.13
C LEU A 117 12.04 9.96 2.08
N ILE A 118 12.39 9.72 0.82
CA ILE A 118 12.33 10.76 -0.21
C ILE A 118 11.54 10.35 -1.44
N ALA A 119 11.28 9.06 -1.64
CA ALA A 119 10.53 8.58 -2.80
C ALA A 119 9.49 7.55 -2.36
N TYR A 120 8.29 8.03 -2.06
CA TYR A 120 7.20 7.18 -1.59
C TYR A 120 5.83 7.71 -1.99
N CYS A 121 4.86 6.79 -1.96
CA CYS A 121 3.44 7.10 -2.12
C CYS A 121 2.67 6.45 -0.98
N ASP A 122 1.66 7.14 -0.50
CA ASP A 122 0.74 6.61 0.51
C ASP A 122 -0.55 6.17 -0.18
N PHE A 123 -0.97 4.95 0.09
CA PHE A 123 -2.14 4.30 -0.52
C PHE A 123 -3.18 4.02 0.56
N THR A 124 -4.43 4.32 0.25
CA THR A 124 -5.55 4.05 1.15
C THR A 124 -6.72 3.47 0.37
N SER A 125 -7.26 2.38 0.88
CA SER A 125 -8.47 1.78 0.33
C SER A 125 -9.70 2.31 1.07
N PRO A 126 -10.81 2.62 0.36
CA PRO A 126 -12.00 3.11 1.02
C PRO A 126 -12.61 2.06 1.95
N SER A 127 -13.31 2.53 2.98
CA SER A 127 -14.04 1.69 3.89
C SER A 127 -15.18 0.96 3.17
N VAL A 128 -15.37 -0.32 3.47
CA VAL A 128 -16.50 -1.10 2.94
C VAL A 128 -17.84 -0.44 3.30
N ALA A 129 -17.97 0.07 4.51
CA ALA A 129 -19.18 0.76 4.95
C ALA A 129 -19.44 2.04 4.13
N GLY A 130 -18.39 2.77 3.76
CA GLY A 130 -18.52 3.94 2.91
C GLY A 130 -18.92 3.59 1.49
N VAL A 131 -18.40 2.48 0.96
CA VAL A 131 -18.75 1.99 -0.37
C VAL A 131 -20.20 1.54 -0.44
N GLY A 132 -20.68 0.81 0.58
CA GLY A 132 -22.06 0.35 0.63
C GLY A 132 -23.08 1.49 0.66
N ARG A 133 -22.76 2.62 1.23
CA ARG A 133 -23.66 3.79 1.28
C ARG A 133 -23.78 4.52 -0.03
N ARG A 134 -22.89 4.32 -0.94
CA ARG A 134 -22.88 5.00 -2.23
C ARG A 134 -23.60 4.25 -3.32
N ALA A 135 -24.06 3.07 -3.02
CA ALA A 135 -24.82 2.24 -3.96
C ALA A 135 -26.28 2.71 -4.00
N HIS A 136 -26.51 3.96 -4.22
CA HIS A 136 -27.84 4.53 -4.35
C HIS A 136 -28.13 4.88 -5.79
#